data_4d0c65e18e844a2cbcf7c27e003d920e
#
_entry.id   4d0c65e18e844a2cbcf7c27e003d920e
#
_cell.length_a   1.000
_cell.length_b   1.000
_cell.length_c   1.000
_cell.angle_alpha   90.00
_cell.angle_beta   90.00
_cell.angle_gamma   90.00
#
_symmetry.space_group_name_H-M   'P 1'
#
loop_
_entity.id
_entity.type
_entity.pdbx_description
1 polymer ?
#
loop_
_entity_poly.entity_id
_entity_poly.type
_entity_poly.pdbx_seq_one_letter_code
_entity_poly.pdbx_strand_id
1 'polypeptide(L)'
;MKIEELRVDIIELGVLKPEWRPLRRMQEYPDSHRTKFAHRPFEGAGVTGEPTPAYAAILNMQTADGIETPGVLWSSWSKEQLEWDSRTFKVQWDPELVGMNALDREYIWHKMWMARRYFHMPTIAPLSLIDELLWDLAGQKSGLPVHKLIGGFRDKVPAYLTETAVSFEDTLASAERAKAQGFLGFKDHAILGVATNIKLAGELRNVVGDDMVLMHDPVQQYTVDEAIKVGRELEKLGFLWMEEPLQESDINGLKRISDALDIAILALESVQGAPYLAVPYLSSGSID
;
A
#
# COMPACT_ATOMS: atom_id res chain seq x y z
N MET A 1 -24.59 -2.62 -20.15
CA MET A 1 -23.30 -1.87 -20.06
C MET A 1 -22.17 -2.74 -20.60
N LYS A 2 -22.03 -2.81 -21.93
CA LYS A 2 -21.02 -3.64 -22.58
C LYS A 2 -19.67 -2.92 -22.55
N ILE A 3 -18.60 -3.57 -22.09
CA ILE A 3 -17.23 -3.05 -22.17
C ILE A 3 -16.86 -2.99 -23.67
N GLU A 4 -16.52 -1.83 -24.17
CA GLU A 4 -16.18 -1.58 -25.57
C GLU A 4 -14.67 -1.51 -25.77
N GLU A 5 -13.96 -0.83 -24.88
CA GLU A 5 -12.52 -0.61 -24.99
C GLU A 5 -11.84 -0.59 -23.61
N LEU A 6 -10.62 -1.11 -23.59
CA LEU A 6 -9.62 -0.90 -22.55
C LEU A 6 -8.45 -0.12 -23.15
N ARG A 7 -8.38 1.18 -22.89
CA ARG A 7 -7.29 2.04 -23.38
C ARG A 7 -6.28 2.29 -22.26
N VAL A 8 -4.99 2.18 -22.55
CA VAL A 8 -3.93 2.51 -21.60
C VAL A 8 -3.16 3.71 -22.12
N ASP A 9 -3.17 4.78 -21.34
CA ASP A 9 -2.43 6.01 -21.59
C ASP A 9 -1.26 6.12 -20.63
N ILE A 10 -0.06 6.43 -21.13
CA ILE A 10 1.12 6.66 -20.28
C ILE A 10 1.33 8.16 -20.14
N ILE A 11 1.27 8.63 -18.91
CA ILE A 11 1.44 10.04 -18.57
C ILE A 11 2.72 10.24 -17.76
N GLU A 12 3.38 11.39 -17.97
CA GLU A 12 4.50 11.81 -17.16
C GLU A 12 3.99 12.55 -15.93
N LEU A 13 4.40 12.10 -14.73
CA LEU A 13 4.03 12.68 -13.44
C LEU A 13 4.95 13.83 -13.01
N GLY A 14 6.03 14.06 -13.76
CA GLY A 14 7.06 15.02 -13.42
C GLY A 14 8.33 14.34 -12.89
N VAL A 15 9.26 15.16 -12.42
CA VAL A 15 10.57 14.70 -11.93
C VAL A 15 10.51 14.54 -10.41
N LEU A 16 10.68 13.32 -9.92
CA LEU A 16 10.80 13.08 -8.49
C LEU A 16 12.16 13.55 -7.99
N LYS A 17 12.14 14.28 -6.88
CA LYS A 17 13.36 14.70 -6.21
C LYS A 17 14.07 13.51 -5.58
N PRO A 18 15.43 13.49 -5.60
CA PRO A 18 16.20 12.37 -5.04
C PRO A 18 15.87 12.02 -3.58
N GLU A 19 15.52 13.00 -2.78
CA GLU A 19 15.16 12.83 -1.36
C GLU A 19 13.87 12.03 -1.12
N TRP A 20 13.03 11.87 -2.12
CA TRP A 20 11.78 11.10 -2.03
C TRP A 20 11.95 9.60 -2.28
N ARG A 21 13.18 9.10 -2.37
CA ARG A 21 13.45 7.70 -2.73
C ARG A 21 13.64 6.83 -1.48
N PRO A 22 12.70 5.91 -1.19
CA PRO A 22 12.75 5.09 0.03
C PRO A 22 14.05 4.31 0.19
N LEU A 23 14.62 3.79 -0.90
CA LEU A 23 15.85 2.98 -0.88
C LEU A 23 17.10 3.78 -0.51
N ARG A 24 17.17 5.06 -0.86
CA ARG A 24 18.28 5.93 -0.45
C ARG A 24 18.28 6.15 1.06
N ARG A 25 17.10 6.32 1.64
CA ARG A 25 16.94 6.48 3.09
C ARG A 25 17.44 5.28 3.87
N MET A 26 17.16 4.07 3.36
CA MET A 26 17.67 2.84 3.98
C MET A 26 19.18 2.78 4.06
N GLN A 27 19.90 3.44 3.14
CA GLN A 27 21.36 3.53 3.16
C GLN A 27 21.87 4.54 4.21
N GLU A 28 21.06 5.53 4.59
CA GLU A 28 21.40 6.54 5.58
C GLU A 28 21.22 6.04 7.02
N TYR A 29 20.52 4.91 7.22
CA TYR A 29 20.27 4.29 8.52
C TYR A 29 20.88 2.87 8.58
N PRO A 30 22.21 2.79 8.78
CA PRO A 30 22.95 1.50 8.74
C PRO A 30 22.53 0.52 9.85
N ASP A 31 21.82 0.99 10.87
CA ASP A 31 21.36 0.15 11.98
C ASP A 31 20.04 -0.58 11.71
N SER A 32 19.36 -0.31 10.59
CA SER A 32 18.19 -1.07 10.23
C SER A 32 18.54 -2.49 9.79
N HIS A 33 17.71 -3.47 10.14
CA HIS A 33 17.92 -4.87 9.75
C HIS A 33 18.02 -5.04 8.23
N ARG A 34 17.20 -4.34 7.45
CA ARG A 34 17.21 -4.39 5.98
C ARG A 34 18.53 -3.89 5.39
N THR A 35 19.10 -2.83 5.94
CA THR A 35 20.39 -2.31 5.46
C THR A 35 21.57 -3.20 5.80
N LYS A 36 21.53 -3.90 6.94
CA LYS A 36 22.60 -4.86 7.31
C LYS A 36 22.71 -6.02 6.31
N PHE A 37 21.64 -6.39 5.64
CA PHE A 37 21.59 -7.49 4.66
C PHE A 37 21.53 -7.03 3.21
N ALA A 38 21.36 -5.75 2.92
CA ALA A 38 21.46 -5.18 1.58
C ALA A 38 22.93 -5.08 1.18
N HIS A 39 23.50 -6.17 0.66
CA HIS A 39 24.91 -6.22 0.23
C HIS A 39 25.22 -5.33 -0.99
N ARG A 40 24.21 -4.84 -1.68
CA ARG A 40 24.35 -3.86 -2.78
C ARG A 40 23.15 -2.90 -2.77
N PRO A 41 23.40 -1.60 -2.98
CA PRO A 41 22.32 -0.71 -3.30
C PRO A 41 21.60 -1.22 -4.55
N PHE A 42 20.29 -1.13 -4.58
CA PHE A 42 19.52 -1.41 -5.79
C PHE A 42 19.91 -0.38 -6.84
N GLU A 43 20.76 -0.77 -7.81
CA GLU A 43 21.24 0.09 -8.90
C GLU A 43 20.20 0.16 -10.02
N GLY A 44 18.97 0.56 -9.68
CA GLY A 44 17.91 0.79 -10.67
C GLY A 44 17.74 2.26 -11.00
N ALA A 45 17.01 2.55 -12.09
CA ALA A 45 16.54 3.89 -12.38
C ALA A 45 15.86 4.43 -11.12
N GLY A 46 16.28 5.60 -10.67
CA GLY A 46 15.74 6.16 -9.45
C GLY A 46 16.63 6.07 -8.21
N VAL A 47 17.71 5.27 -8.19
CA VAL A 47 18.62 5.14 -7.04
C VAL A 47 19.90 5.95 -7.20
N THR A 48 20.20 6.43 -8.41
CA THR A 48 21.45 7.13 -8.76
C THR A 48 21.61 8.53 -8.17
N GLY A 49 20.57 9.08 -7.51
CA GLY A 49 20.61 10.46 -7.01
C GLY A 49 20.28 11.53 -8.06
N GLU A 50 20.21 11.17 -9.34
CA GLU A 50 19.82 12.09 -10.39
C GLU A 50 18.30 12.26 -10.43
N PRO A 51 17.80 13.46 -10.74
CA PRO A 51 16.40 13.69 -10.99
C PRO A 51 15.91 12.77 -12.12
N THR A 52 14.91 11.96 -11.87
CA THR A 52 14.41 10.99 -12.85
C THR A 52 12.91 11.22 -13.04
N PRO A 53 12.41 11.32 -14.28
CA PRO A 53 10.98 11.44 -14.51
C PRO A 53 10.25 10.19 -14.01
N ALA A 54 9.06 10.39 -13.46
CA ALA A 54 8.16 9.33 -13.08
C ALA A 54 6.98 9.31 -14.06
N TYR A 55 6.46 8.12 -14.32
CA TYR A 55 5.35 7.89 -15.23
C TYR A 55 4.27 7.05 -14.59
N ALA A 56 3.04 7.20 -15.04
CA ALA A 56 1.94 6.30 -14.71
C ALA A 56 1.26 5.80 -15.97
N ALA A 57 0.87 4.53 -15.97
CA ALA A 57 -0.03 3.94 -16.95
C ALA A 57 -1.46 4.04 -16.41
N ILE A 58 -2.31 4.77 -17.12
CA ILE A 58 -3.72 4.96 -16.77
C ILE A 58 -4.55 4.04 -17.64
N LEU A 59 -5.27 3.11 -17.01
CA LEU A 59 -6.26 2.29 -17.68
C LEU A 59 -7.58 3.05 -17.73
N ASN A 60 -8.08 3.29 -18.93
CA ASN A 60 -9.42 3.81 -19.17
C ASN A 60 -10.32 2.66 -19.64
N MET A 61 -11.38 2.38 -18.92
CA MET A 61 -12.40 1.41 -19.32
C MET A 61 -13.62 2.15 -19.84
N GLN A 62 -13.93 1.93 -21.11
CA GLN A 62 -15.06 2.55 -21.79
C GLN A 62 -16.15 1.53 -22.09
N THR A 63 -17.41 1.94 -21.95
CA THR A 63 -18.57 1.13 -22.27
C THR A 63 -19.27 1.64 -23.54
N ALA A 64 -20.00 0.76 -24.23
CA ALA A 64 -20.72 1.06 -25.47
C ALA A 64 -21.82 2.13 -25.30
N ASP A 65 -22.24 2.42 -24.08
CA ASP A 65 -23.16 3.51 -23.76
C ASP A 65 -22.45 4.82 -23.37
N GLY A 66 -21.14 4.90 -23.64
CA GLY A 66 -20.34 6.13 -23.54
C GLY A 66 -19.88 6.51 -22.13
N ILE A 67 -20.01 5.62 -21.16
CA ILE A 67 -19.46 5.83 -19.82
C ILE A 67 -17.99 5.38 -19.83
N GLU A 68 -17.09 6.22 -19.30
CA GLU A 68 -15.66 5.93 -19.18
C GLU A 68 -15.22 6.15 -17.74
N THR A 69 -14.29 5.30 -17.26
CA THR A 69 -13.68 5.42 -15.95
C THR A 69 -12.19 5.14 -16.02
N PRO A 70 -11.34 6.02 -15.45
CA PRO A 70 -9.89 5.83 -15.41
C PRO A 70 -9.43 5.25 -14.07
N GLY A 71 -8.30 4.54 -14.09
CA GLY A 71 -7.58 4.14 -12.90
C GLY A 71 -6.09 3.92 -13.17
N VAL A 72 -5.27 4.02 -12.13
CA VAL A 72 -3.81 3.85 -12.24
C VAL A 72 -3.49 2.36 -12.30
N LEU A 73 -3.02 1.90 -13.45
CA LEU A 73 -2.64 0.49 -13.64
C LEU A 73 -1.28 0.20 -13.02
N TRP A 74 -0.27 1.02 -13.35
CA TRP A 74 1.08 0.96 -12.80
C TRP A 74 1.74 2.34 -12.79
N SER A 75 2.79 2.49 -11.98
CA SER A 75 3.71 3.61 -12.03
C SER A 75 5.16 3.10 -12.09
N SER A 76 6.03 3.84 -12.74
CA SER A 76 7.44 3.48 -12.89
C SER A 76 8.31 4.70 -13.23
N TRP A 77 9.61 4.56 -13.02
CA TRP A 77 10.64 5.50 -13.54
C TRP A 77 11.08 5.13 -14.95
N SER A 78 10.60 4.04 -15.53
CA SER A 78 10.87 3.62 -16.91
C SER A 78 9.58 3.64 -17.71
N LYS A 79 9.54 4.54 -18.70
CA LYS A 79 8.45 4.61 -19.66
C LYS A 79 8.37 3.34 -20.52
N GLU A 80 9.52 2.84 -20.94
CA GLU A 80 9.62 1.62 -21.76
C GLU A 80 9.05 0.40 -21.00
N GLN A 81 9.31 0.32 -19.69
CA GLN A 81 8.73 -0.74 -18.86
C GLN A 81 7.21 -0.65 -18.85
N LEU A 82 6.66 0.54 -18.65
CA LEU A 82 5.20 0.74 -18.65
C LEU A 82 4.58 0.45 -20.02
N GLU A 83 5.27 0.79 -21.12
CA GLU A 83 4.81 0.46 -22.48
C GLU A 83 4.76 -1.06 -22.69
N TRP A 84 5.76 -1.78 -22.20
CA TRP A 84 5.80 -3.24 -22.26
C TRP A 84 4.67 -3.87 -21.41
N ASP A 85 4.55 -3.46 -20.16
CA ASP A 85 3.55 -3.98 -19.22
C ASP A 85 2.14 -3.69 -19.73
N SER A 86 1.89 -2.49 -20.26
CA SER A 86 0.61 -2.09 -20.83
C SER A 86 0.25 -2.93 -22.07
N ARG A 87 1.22 -3.20 -22.93
CA ARG A 87 1.01 -4.08 -24.08
C ARG A 87 0.69 -5.50 -23.65
N THR A 88 1.42 -6.02 -22.69
CA THR A 88 1.19 -7.37 -22.12
C THR A 88 -0.20 -7.45 -21.50
N PHE A 89 -0.59 -6.45 -20.72
CA PHE A 89 -1.93 -6.34 -20.15
C PHE A 89 -3.01 -6.42 -21.24
N LYS A 90 -2.92 -5.61 -22.29
CA LYS A 90 -3.92 -5.58 -23.36
C LYS A 90 -4.02 -6.92 -24.11
N VAL A 91 -2.89 -7.51 -24.48
CA VAL A 91 -2.87 -8.82 -25.17
C VAL A 91 -3.57 -9.91 -24.34
N GLN A 92 -3.45 -9.84 -23.04
CA GLN A 92 -4.02 -10.85 -22.14
C GLN A 92 -5.50 -10.58 -21.80
N TRP A 93 -5.85 -9.33 -21.58
CA TRP A 93 -7.14 -8.99 -20.97
C TRP A 93 -8.16 -8.41 -21.95
N ASP A 94 -7.77 -7.76 -23.03
CA ASP A 94 -8.74 -7.29 -24.06
C ASP A 94 -9.64 -8.43 -24.55
N PRO A 95 -9.11 -9.61 -24.95
CA PRO A 95 -9.94 -10.71 -25.41
C PRO A 95 -10.89 -11.28 -24.35
N GLU A 96 -10.54 -11.10 -23.08
CA GLU A 96 -11.29 -11.66 -21.95
C GLU A 96 -12.37 -10.73 -21.42
N LEU A 97 -12.21 -9.41 -21.60
CA LEU A 97 -13.06 -8.39 -21.00
C LEU A 97 -13.90 -7.61 -22.01
N VAL A 98 -13.34 -7.30 -23.18
CA VAL A 98 -14.08 -6.55 -24.21
C VAL A 98 -15.28 -7.39 -24.68
N GLY A 99 -16.44 -6.75 -24.68
CA GLY A 99 -17.70 -7.40 -25.02
C GLY A 99 -18.48 -7.94 -23.82
N MET A 100 -17.88 -8.04 -22.63
CA MET A 100 -18.58 -8.44 -21.41
C MET A 100 -19.49 -7.31 -20.89
N ASN A 101 -20.50 -7.68 -20.13
CA ASN A 101 -21.31 -6.70 -19.42
C ASN A 101 -20.60 -6.29 -18.12
N ALA A 102 -20.27 -5.00 -18.01
CA ALA A 102 -19.57 -4.45 -16.85
C ALA A 102 -20.32 -4.62 -15.51
N LEU A 103 -21.61 -4.90 -15.54
CA LEU A 103 -22.40 -5.16 -14.33
C LEU A 103 -22.25 -6.60 -13.82
N ASP A 104 -21.70 -7.52 -14.61
CA ASP A 104 -21.48 -8.91 -14.22
C ASP A 104 -20.14 -9.07 -13.46
N ARG A 105 -19.89 -8.18 -12.45
CA ARG A 105 -18.62 -8.03 -11.74
C ARG A 105 -18.12 -9.31 -11.09
N GLU A 106 -18.99 -10.02 -10.38
CA GLU A 106 -18.62 -11.31 -9.73
C GLU A 106 -18.13 -12.32 -10.76
N TYR A 107 -18.81 -12.42 -11.90
CA TYR A 107 -18.39 -13.32 -12.96
C TYR A 107 -17.04 -12.90 -13.56
N ILE A 108 -16.84 -11.60 -13.82
CA ILE A 108 -15.58 -11.06 -14.34
C ILE A 108 -14.45 -11.34 -13.35
N TRP A 109 -14.68 -11.04 -12.06
CA TRP A 109 -13.68 -11.27 -11.01
C TRP A 109 -13.26 -12.73 -10.93
N HIS A 110 -14.20 -13.65 -10.87
CA HIS A 110 -13.92 -15.09 -10.84
C HIS A 110 -13.22 -15.59 -12.10
N LYS A 111 -13.63 -15.10 -13.27
CA LYS A 111 -12.98 -15.43 -14.53
C LYS A 111 -11.51 -15.00 -14.54
N MET A 112 -11.21 -13.77 -14.16
CA MET A 112 -9.85 -13.26 -14.06
C MET A 112 -9.03 -14.00 -12.98
N TRP A 113 -9.64 -14.26 -11.83
CA TRP A 113 -9.01 -15.02 -10.76
C TRP A 113 -8.57 -16.41 -11.23
N MET A 114 -9.45 -17.14 -11.93
CA MET A 114 -9.15 -18.46 -12.46
C MET A 114 -8.12 -18.42 -13.59
N ALA A 115 -8.14 -17.39 -14.43
CA ALA A 115 -7.19 -17.21 -15.52
C ALA A 115 -5.74 -17.11 -15.03
N ARG A 116 -5.49 -16.60 -13.81
CA ARG A 116 -4.15 -16.55 -13.19
C ARG A 116 -3.41 -17.87 -13.18
N ARG A 117 -4.13 -18.99 -13.17
CA ARG A 117 -3.52 -20.31 -13.23
C ARG A 117 -2.83 -20.60 -14.57
N TYR A 118 -3.35 -20.03 -15.65
CA TYR A 118 -2.91 -20.33 -17.02
C TYR A 118 -2.04 -19.24 -17.63
N PHE A 119 -2.23 -18.02 -17.21
CA PHE A 119 -1.36 -16.92 -17.57
C PHE A 119 -0.29 -16.80 -16.49
N HIS A 120 0.97 -16.78 -16.89
CA HIS A 120 2.08 -16.49 -15.98
C HIS A 120 2.04 -15.00 -15.54
N MET A 121 0.87 -14.57 -15.10
CA MET A 121 0.64 -13.20 -14.64
C MET A 121 1.12 -13.06 -13.19
N PRO A 122 2.11 -12.23 -12.97
CA PRO A 122 2.75 -12.13 -11.67
C PRO A 122 1.91 -11.39 -10.63
N THR A 123 0.92 -10.57 -11.03
CA THR A 123 0.29 -9.64 -10.08
C THR A 123 -1.23 -9.69 -10.05
N ILE A 124 -1.79 -9.46 -8.88
CA ILE A 124 -3.23 -9.23 -8.64
C ILE A 124 -3.62 -7.78 -8.97
N ALA A 125 -2.67 -6.87 -9.04
CA ALA A 125 -2.94 -5.46 -9.25
C ALA A 125 -3.91 -5.17 -10.42
N PRO A 126 -3.75 -5.77 -11.62
CA PRO A 126 -4.73 -5.58 -12.68
C PRO A 126 -6.14 -6.08 -12.33
N LEU A 127 -6.25 -7.20 -11.59
CA LEU A 127 -7.54 -7.72 -11.16
C LEU A 127 -8.25 -6.75 -10.22
N SER A 128 -7.55 -6.23 -9.22
CA SER A 128 -8.09 -5.27 -8.27
C SER A 128 -8.52 -3.97 -8.96
N LEU A 129 -7.69 -3.44 -9.85
CA LEU A 129 -8.03 -2.24 -10.61
C LEU A 129 -9.28 -2.44 -11.49
N ILE A 130 -9.36 -3.57 -12.20
CA ILE A 130 -10.53 -3.87 -13.03
C ILE A 130 -11.79 -3.94 -12.16
N ASP A 131 -11.74 -4.58 -11.00
CA ASP A 131 -12.88 -4.62 -10.07
C ASP A 131 -13.29 -3.23 -9.59
N GLU A 132 -12.32 -2.38 -9.22
CA GLU A 132 -12.58 -0.96 -8.88
C GLU A 132 -13.28 -0.21 -10.02
N LEU A 133 -12.77 -0.33 -11.26
CA LEU A 133 -13.37 0.33 -12.42
C LEU A 133 -14.79 -0.18 -12.68
N LEU A 134 -15.06 -1.46 -12.50
CA LEU A 134 -16.40 -2.03 -12.65
C LEU A 134 -17.37 -1.48 -11.58
N TRP A 135 -16.89 -1.28 -10.34
CA TRP A 135 -17.66 -0.62 -9.30
C TRP A 135 -17.94 0.85 -9.63
N ASP A 136 -16.94 1.57 -10.13
CA ASP A 136 -17.11 2.97 -10.51
C ASP A 136 -18.10 3.13 -11.68
N LEU A 137 -18.00 2.28 -12.71
CA LEU A 137 -18.98 2.23 -13.81
C LEU A 137 -20.40 1.95 -13.30
N ALA A 138 -20.56 1.05 -12.33
CA ALA A 138 -21.86 0.78 -11.72
C ALA A 138 -22.39 2.00 -10.95
N GLY A 139 -21.50 2.69 -10.25
CA GLY A 139 -21.80 3.95 -9.56
C GLY A 139 -22.29 5.04 -10.52
N GLN A 140 -21.52 5.30 -11.57
CA GLN A 140 -21.87 6.28 -12.61
C GLN A 140 -23.20 5.93 -13.28
N LYS A 141 -23.41 4.66 -13.63
CA LYS A 141 -24.65 4.19 -14.27
C LYS A 141 -25.87 4.34 -13.41
N SER A 142 -25.75 4.09 -12.11
CA SER A 142 -26.86 4.20 -11.16
C SER A 142 -27.05 5.61 -10.59
N GLY A 143 -26.09 6.51 -10.80
CA GLY A 143 -26.07 7.84 -10.17
C GLY A 143 -25.85 7.80 -8.66
N LEU A 144 -25.24 6.71 -8.15
CA LEU A 144 -24.98 6.49 -6.73
C LEU A 144 -23.47 6.33 -6.48
N PRO A 145 -22.94 6.89 -5.38
CA PRO A 145 -21.56 6.61 -4.99
C PRO A 145 -21.41 5.14 -4.58
N VAL A 146 -20.24 4.56 -4.84
CA VAL A 146 -19.97 3.13 -4.60
C VAL A 146 -20.31 2.70 -3.17
N HIS A 147 -19.99 3.52 -2.16
CA HIS A 147 -20.32 3.16 -0.76
C HIS A 147 -21.82 2.99 -0.51
N LYS A 148 -22.69 3.63 -1.28
CA LYS A 148 -24.15 3.40 -1.20
C LYS A 148 -24.55 2.11 -1.91
N LEU A 149 -23.87 1.75 -3.01
CA LEU A 149 -24.13 0.50 -3.72
C LEU A 149 -23.78 -0.74 -2.89
N ILE A 150 -22.72 -0.65 -2.09
CA ILE A 150 -22.30 -1.74 -1.19
C ILE A 150 -23.02 -1.74 0.17
N GLY A 151 -24.04 -0.88 0.34
CA GLY A 151 -24.88 -0.86 1.55
C GLY A 151 -24.48 0.17 2.60
N GLY A 152 -24.16 1.39 2.19
CA GLY A 152 -23.64 2.49 3.01
C GLY A 152 -24.15 2.58 4.45
N PHE A 153 -23.25 2.38 5.40
CA PHE A 153 -23.54 2.40 6.84
C PHE A 153 -23.35 3.81 7.43
N ARG A 154 -22.35 4.56 6.96
CA ARG A 154 -22.03 5.90 7.47
C ARG A 154 -21.60 6.84 6.34
N ASP A 155 -21.74 8.14 6.55
CA ASP A 155 -21.37 9.17 5.57
C ASP A 155 -19.98 9.80 5.86
N LYS A 156 -19.41 9.52 7.05
CA LYS A 156 -18.07 9.97 7.46
C LYS A 156 -17.33 8.83 8.14
N VAL A 157 -16.04 8.74 7.84
CA VAL A 157 -15.12 7.75 8.42
C VAL A 157 -14.03 8.50 9.18
N PRO A 158 -13.65 8.09 10.41
CA PRO A 158 -12.45 8.61 11.07
C PRO A 158 -11.23 8.42 10.19
N ALA A 159 -10.36 9.42 10.15
CA ALA A 159 -9.13 9.36 9.38
C ALA A 159 -7.91 9.66 10.26
N TYR A 160 -6.81 9.02 9.94
CA TYR A 160 -5.49 9.38 10.44
C TYR A 160 -4.62 9.89 9.30
N LEU A 161 -3.64 10.71 9.62
CA LEU A 161 -2.59 11.09 8.67
C LEU A 161 -1.48 10.05 8.72
N THR A 162 -1.07 9.57 7.55
CA THR A 162 0.19 8.84 7.39
C THR A 162 1.10 9.61 6.45
N GLU A 163 2.37 9.71 6.77
CA GLU A 163 3.32 10.45 5.96
C GLU A 163 4.70 9.79 6.05
N THR A 164 5.29 9.55 4.88
CA THR A 164 6.66 9.06 4.82
C THR A 164 7.61 10.22 5.04
N ALA A 165 7.95 10.50 6.29
CA ALA A 165 8.88 11.55 6.64
C ALA A 165 10.34 11.13 6.39
N VAL A 166 11.20 12.12 6.11
CA VAL A 166 12.61 11.88 5.71
C VAL A 166 13.51 11.76 6.91
N SER A 167 13.14 12.41 8.03
CA SER A 167 13.95 12.50 9.23
C SER A 167 13.11 12.39 10.49
N PHE A 168 13.78 12.29 11.62
CA PHE A 168 13.16 12.36 12.95
C PHE A 168 12.36 13.66 13.12
N GLU A 169 12.96 14.78 12.77
CA GLU A 169 12.37 16.11 12.91
C GLU A 169 11.18 16.31 11.97
N ASP A 170 11.27 15.82 10.71
CA ASP A 170 10.16 15.88 9.77
C ASP A 170 8.96 15.06 10.24
N THR A 171 9.20 13.90 10.87
CA THR A 171 8.14 13.05 11.42
C THR A 171 7.40 13.78 12.55
N LEU A 172 8.13 14.44 13.45
CA LEU A 172 7.50 15.24 14.52
C LEU A 172 6.70 16.41 13.96
N ALA A 173 7.24 17.13 13.00
CA ALA A 173 6.55 18.25 12.35
C ALA A 173 5.28 17.78 11.61
N SER A 174 5.29 16.57 11.02
CA SER A 174 4.11 15.97 10.39
C SER A 174 3.04 15.62 11.41
N ALA A 175 3.42 15.07 12.55
CA ALA A 175 2.49 14.77 13.64
C ALA A 175 1.84 16.06 14.22
N GLU A 176 2.62 17.13 14.38
CA GLU A 176 2.09 18.45 14.78
C GLU A 176 1.07 18.97 13.76
N ARG A 177 1.37 18.87 12.46
CA ARG A 177 0.43 19.26 11.40
C ARG A 177 -0.85 18.42 11.43
N ALA A 178 -0.73 17.10 11.61
CA ALA A 178 -1.88 16.20 11.73
C ALA A 178 -2.81 16.65 12.86
N LYS A 179 -2.24 16.94 14.05
CA LYS A 179 -2.96 17.44 15.20
C LYS A 179 -3.65 18.79 14.91
N ALA A 180 -2.92 19.73 14.34
CA ALA A 180 -3.43 21.06 13.99
C ALA A 180 -4.56 21.01 12.95
N GLN A 181 -4.55 20.04 12.05
CA GLN A 181 -5.58 19.80 11.04
C GLN A 181 -6.78 19.00 11.56
N GLY A 182 -6.75 18.52 12.81
CA GLY A 182 -7.85 17.80 13.44
C GLY A 182 -7.95 16.33 13.05
N PHE A 183 -6.87 15.71 12.58
CA PHE A 183 -6.83 14.26 12.42
C PHE A 183 -6.93 13.55 13.77
N LEU A 184 -7.62 12.43 13.81
CA LEU A 184 -7.80 11.64 15.04
C LEU A 184 -6.57 10.78 15.38
N GLY A 185 -5.71 10.52 14.40
CA GLY A 185 -4.51 9.71 14.58
C GLY A 185 -3.38 10.10 13.62
N PHE A 186 -2.20 9.60 13.93
CA PHE A 186 -1.01 9.73 13.11
C PHE A 186 -0.26 8.40 13.05
N LYS A 187 0.09 7.95 11.84
CA LYS A 187 0.93 6.77 11.60
C LYS A 187 2.30 7.23 11.08
N ASP A 188 3.36 6.88 11.78
CA ASP A 188 4.71 7.11 11.31
C ASP A 188 5.19 5.96 10.41
N HIS A 189 6.01 6.28 9.41
CA HIS A 189 6.76 5.32 8.60
C HIS A 189 8.26 5.43 8.93
N ALA A 190 8.62 5.25 10.20
CA ALA A 190 9.96 5.51 10.68
C ALA A 190 10.92 4.35 10.41
N ILE A 191 11.85 4.59 9.48
CA ILE A 191 12.92 3.65 9.08
C ILE A 191 14.27 4.07 9.71
N LEU A 192 14.28 4.43 10.99
CA LEU A 192 15.43 5.07 11.65
C LEU A 192 16.27 4.13 12.51
N GLY A 193 15.88 2.84 12.59
CA GLY A 193 16.50 1.85 13.48
C GLY A 193 15.90 1.84 14.88
N VAL A 194 16.10 0.74 15.60
CA VAL A 194 15.42 0.41 16.87
C VAL A 194 15.50 1.53 17.92
N ALA A 195 16.72 1.98 18.22
CA ALA A 195 16.92 2.97 19.29
C ALA A 195 16.29 4.33 18.95
N THR A 196 16.42 4.74 17.69
CA THR A 196 15.87 6.02 17.21
C THR A 196 14.34 5.96 17.12
N ASN A 197 13.77 4.83 16.65
CA ASN A 197 12.33 4.65 16.59
C ASN A 197 11.68 4.66 17.99
N ILE A 198 12.30 4.02 18.98
CA ILE A 198 11.85 4.09 20.39
C ILE A 198 11.86 5.54 20.90
N LYS A 199 12.94 6.28 20.63
CA LYS A 199 13.02 7.69 21.02
C LYS A 199 11.94 8.52 20.30
N LEU A 200 11.78 8.30 18.99
CA LEU A 200 10.77 8.98 18.19
C LEU A 200 9.36 8.74 18.73
N ALA A 201 9.02 7.50 19.07
CA ALA A 201 7.72 7.15 19.63
C ALA A 201 7.41 7.94 20.91
N GLY A 202 8.38 8.08 21.82
CA GLY A 202 8.25 8.92 23.00
C GLY A 202 8.03 10.39 22.67
N GLU A 203 8.79 10.95 21.75
CA GLU A 203 8.63 12.35 21.33
C GLU A 203 7.33 12.60 20.57
N LEU A 204 6.88 11.65 19.76
CA LEU A 204 5.56 11.73 19.11
C LEU A 204 4.44 11.83 20.15
N ARG A 205 4.47 10.99 21.19
CA ARG A 205 3.47 11.07 22.28
C ARG A 205 3.52 12.39 23.03
N ASN A 206 4.72 12.93 23.28
CA ASN A 206 4.89 14.25 23.89
C ASN A 206 4.29 15.37 23.05
N VAL A 207 4.49 15.34 21.75
CA VAL A 207 4.02 16.37 20.81
C VAL A 207 2.50 16.31 20.61
N VAL A 208 1.95 15.14 20.39
CA VAL A 208 0.51 15.03 20.08
C VAL A 208 -0.38 14.94 21.32
N GLY A 209 0.15 14.55 22.50
CA GLY A 209 -0.60 14.34 23.72
C GLY A 209 -1.33 12.99 23.74
N ASP A 210 -2.12 12.76 24.78
CA ASP A 210 -2.74 11.45 25.05
C ASP A 210 -3.98 11.16 24.19
N ASP A 211 -4.64 12.19 23.68
CA ASP A 211 -5.92 12.06 22.97
C ASP A 211 -5.75 11.57 21.51
N MET A 212 -4.56 11.74 20.94
CA MET A 212 -4.31 11.36 19.54
C MET A 212 -3.87 9.90 19.44
N VAL A 213 -4.51 9.15 18.56
CA VAL A 213 -4.13 7.76 18.27
C VAL A 213 -2.81 7.75 17.52
N LEU A 214 -1.85 6.96 18.00
CA LEU A 214 -0.55 6.77 17.33
C LEU A 214 -0.42 5.33 16.83
N MET A 215 0.19 5.19 15.66
CA MET A 215 0.50 3.92 15.01
C MET A 215 1.93 3.96 14.49
N HIS A 216 2.59 2.81 14.44
CA HIS A 216 3.97 2.67 14.01
C HIS A 216 4.10 1.67 12.87
N ASP A 217 4.77 2.09 11.79
CA ASP A 217 5.02 1.27 10.60
C ASP A 217 6.52 1.30 10.24
N PRO A 218 7.31 0.33 10.71
CA PRO A 218 8.72 0.25 10.40
C PRO A 218 9.04 -0.34 9.03
N VAL A 219 8.04 -0.64 8.20
CA VAL A 219 8.22 -1.15 6.84
C VAL A 219 9.16 -2.37 6.79
N GLN A 220 8.85 -3.41 7.55
CA GLN A 220 9.53 -4.72 7.57
C GLN A 220 11.02 -4.66 7.99
N GLN A 221 11.40 -3.75 8.90
CA GLN A 221 12.82 -3.52 9.23
C GLN A 221 13.37 -4.34 10.37
N TYR A 222 12.51 -4.87 11.26
CA TYR A 222 12.97 -5.50 12.48
C TYR A 222 13.23 -6.99 12.30
N THR A 223 14.08 -7.53 13.17
CA THR A 223 14.05 -8.94 13.56
C THR A 223 12.91 -9.15 14.58
N VAL A 224 12.55 -10.40 14.86
CA VAL A 224 11.54 -10.73 15.88
C VAL A 224 11.88 -10.10 17.22
N ASP A 225 13.11 -10.22 17.68
CA ASP A 225 13.55 -9.71 18.99
C ASP A 225 13.57 -8.18 19.04
N GLU A 226 13.95 -7.53 17.93
CA GLU A 226 13.88 -6.07 17.78
C GLU A 226 12.43 -5.57 17.78
N ALA A 227 11.52 -6.24 17.05
CA ALA A 227 10.11 -5.92 17.03
C ALA A 227 9.45 -6.05 18.42
N ILE A 228 9.75 -7.12 19.16
CA ILE A 228 9.27 -7.29 20.54
C ILE A 228 9.79 -6.16 21.43
N LYS A 229 11.07 -5.80 21.29
CA LYS A 229 11.66 -4.70 22.07
C LYS A 229 10.98 -3.36 21.78
N VAL A 230 10.76 -3.03 20.51
CA VAL A 230 10.06 -1.79 20.11
C VAL A 230 8.61 -1.84 20.57
N GLY A 231 7.90 -2.94 20.31
CA GLY A 231 6.50 -3.11 20.68
C GLY A 231 6.24 -2.88 22.17
N ARG A 232 7.13 -3.38 23.05
CA ARG A 232 7.03 -3.14 24.51
C ARG A 232 7.10 -1.65 24.88
N GLU A 233 7.84 -0.84 24.14
CA GLU A 233 7.87 0.60 24.37
C GLU A 233 6.64 1.30 23.78
N LEU A 234 6.16 0.84 22.62
CA LEU A 234 4.93 1.34 22.01
C LEU A 234 3.70 1.08 22.88
N GLU A 235 3.62 -0.09 23.53
CA GLU A 235 2.57 -0.42 24.52
C GLU A 235 2.51 0.60 25.66
N LYS A 236 3.66 0.94 26.26
CA LYS A 236 3.76 1.93 27.34
C LYS A 236 3.30 3.32 26.92
N LEU A 237 3.45 3.64 25.64
CA LEU A 237 3.09 4.91 25.05
C LEU A 237 1.66 4.92 24.46
N GLY A 238 0.91 3.81 24.57
CA GLY A 238 -0.47 3.70 24.11
C GLY A 238 -0.60 3.79 22.59
N PHE A 239 0.34 3.22 21.83
CA PHE A 239 0.18 3.06 20.39
C PHE A 239 -0.90 2.01 20.12
N LEU A 240 -1.67 2.22 19.04
CA LEU A 240 -2.78 1.35 18.69
C LEU A 240 -2.33 0.06 18.02
N TRP A 241 -1.40 0.16 17.06
CA TRP A 241 -0.81 -1.00 16.39
C TRP A 241 0.64 -0.77 15.95
N MET A 242 1.31 -1.89 15.70
CA MET A 242 2.57 -1.95 14.98
C MET A 242 2.35 -2.68 13.66
N GLU A 243 2.58 -2.01 12.52
CA GLU A 243 2.35 -2.50 11.17
C GLU A 243 3.62 -3.02 10.55
N GLU A 244 3.56 -4.13 9.84
CA GLU A 244 4.69 -4.73 9.12
C GLU A 244 6.03 -4.75 9.91
N PRO A 245 6.07 -5.28 11.15
CA PRO A 245 7.31 -5.23 11.95
C PRO A 245 8.47 -5.97 11.29
N LEU A 246 8.20 -7.05 10.55
CA LEU A 246 9.16 -7.85 9.81
C LEU A 246 8.59 -8.29 8.45
N GLN A 247 9.39 -9.02 7.67
CA GLN A 247 8.92 -9.50 6.37
C GLN A 247 7.65 -10.33 6.53
N GLU A 248 6.61 -9.99 5.79
CA GLU A 248 5.29 -10.59 5.91
C GLU A 248 5.27 -12.10 5.61
N SER A 249 6.20 -12.60 4.79
CA SER A 249 6.33 -14.03 4.52
C SER A 249 6.73 -14.87 5.75
N ASP A 250 7.24 -14.25 6.81
CA ASP A 250 7.59 -14.91 8.06
C ASP A 250 6.38 -14.98 9.03
N ILE A 251 5.40 -15.81 8.70
CA ILE A 251 4.21 -16.05 9.53
C ILE A 251 4.59 -16.48 10.95
N ASN A 252 5.63 -17.33 11.09
CA ASN A 252 6.07 -17.80 12.39
C ASN A 252 6.71 -16.69 13.23
N GLY A 253 7.46 -15.81 12.59
CA GLY A 253 8.01 -14.64 13.24
C GLY A 253 6.93 -13.67 13.70
N LEU A 254 5.96 -13.38 12.83
CA LEU A 254 4.79 -12.57 13.18
C LEU A 254 4.00 -13.18 14.35
N LYS A 255 3.78 -14.49 14.34
CA LYS A 255 3.12 -15.19 15.45
C LYS A 255 3.88 -15.04 16.78
N ARG A 256 5.20 -15.14 16.75
CA ARG A 256 6.02 -14.94 17.96
C ARG A 256 5.91 -13.51 18.49
N ILE A 257 5.79 -12.53 17.61
CA ILE A 257 5.60 -11.12 17.99
C ILE A 257 4.22 -10.93 18.61
N SER A 258 3.16 -11.40 17.93
CA SER A 258 1.79 -11.33 18.42
C SER A 258 1.63 -12.03 19.77
N ASP A 259 2.24 -13.20 19.99
CA ASP A 259 2.20 -13.90 21.29
C ASP A 259 2.94 -13.18 22.41
N ALA A 260 3.90 -12.33 22.09
CA ALA A 260 4.75 -11.64 23.06
C ALA A 260 4.24 -10.25 23.42
N LEU A 261 3.35 -9.66 22.64
CA LEU A 261 2.89 -8.28 22.77
C LEU A 261 1.38 -8.21 22.94
N ASP A 262 0.91 -7.17 23.62
CA ASP A 262 -0.51 -6.83 23.76
C ASP A 262 -0.97 -5.80 22.69
N ILE A 263 -0.02 -5.07 22.07
CA ILE A 263 -0.31 -4.16 20.96
C ILE A 263 -0.70 -4.96 19.71
N ALA A 264 -1.71 -4.49 18.98
CA ALA A 264 -2.13 -5.15 17.73
C ALA A 264 -1.01 -5.18 16.69
N ILE A 265 -0.88 -6.31 15.99
CA ILE A 265 0.07 -6.52 14.90
C ILE A 265 -0.68 -6.54 13.58
N LEU A 266 -0.38 -5.59 12.71
CA LEU A 266 -0.92 -5.50 11.36
C LEU A 266 0.13 -5.93 10.33
N ALA A 267 -0.32 -6.56 9.27
CA ALA A 267 0.50 -6.92 8.11
C ALA A 267 -0.40 -7.17 6.89
N LEU A 268 0.17 -7.66 5.79
CA LEU A 268 -0.45 -8.10 4.53
C LEU A 268 -0.54 -7.02 3.45
N GLU A 269 0.12 -5.89 3.58
CA GLU A 269 0.19 -4.90 2.51
C GLU A 269 0.87 -5.49 1.25
N SER A 270 1.96 -6.21 1.44
CA SER A 270 2.71 -6.80 0.32
C SER A 270 2.24 -8.20 -0.07
N VAL A 271 1.33 -8.83 0.69
CA VAL A 271 0.79 -10.16 0.38
C VAL A 271 -0.32 -10.06 -0.65
N GLN A 272 0.06 -10.24 -1.90
CA GLN A 272 -0.89 -10.21 -3.02
C GLN A 272 -1.75 -11.48 -3.02
N GLY A 273 -3.07 -11.33 -3.05
CA GLY A 273 -4.02 -12.45 -3.14
C GLY A 273 -5.00 -12.54 -1.97
N ALA A 274 -5.08 -11.50 -1.17
CA ALA A 274 -6.19 -11.36 -0.22
C ALA A 274 -7.56 -11.46 -0.95
N PRO A 275 -8.59 -12.06 -0.34
CA PRO A 275 -8.60 -12.56 1.04
C PRO A 275 -7.98 -13.95 1.22
N TYR A 276 -7.73 -14.70 0.15
CA TYR A 276 -7.35 -16.12 0.25
C TYR A 276 -5.98 -16.33 0.91
N LEU A 277 -5.02 -15.47 0.61
CA LEU A 277 -3.68 -15.56 1.20
C LEU A 277 -3.60 -14.96 2.61
N ALA A 278 -4.63 -14.23 3.07
CA ALA A 278 -4.73 -13.79 4.46
C ALA A 278 -5.11 -14.93 5.42
N VAL A 279 -5.77 -16.00 4.93
CA VAL A 279 -6.27 -17.08 5.77
C VAL A 279 -5.19 -17.72 6.68
N PRO A 280 -3.98 -18.07 6.21
CA PRO A 280 -2.95 -18.63 7.06
C PRO A 280 -2.55 -17.70 8.23
N TYR A 281 -2.49 -16.40 8.00
CA TYR A 281 -2.13 -15.40 9.02
C TYR A 281 -3.21 -15.29 10.09
N LEU A 282 -4.46 -15.16 9.68
CA LEU A 282 -5.60 -15.07 10.58
C LEU A 282 -5.80 -16.37 11.37
N SER A 283 -5.70 -17.53 10.71
CA SER A 283 -5.90 -18.83 11.36
C SER A 283 -4.79 -19.20 12.34
N SER A 284 -3.57 -18.70 12.12
CA SER A 284 -2.45 -18.87 13.06
C SER A 284 -2.49 -17.90 14.23
N GLY A 285 -3.26 -16.81 14.14
CA GLY A 285 -3.22 -15.71 15.09
C GLY A 285 -1.88 -14.95 15.04
N SER A 286 -1.30 -14.82 13.85
CA SER A 286 -0.04 -14.08 13.66
C SER A 286 -0.25 -12.60 13.42
N ILE A 287 -1.48 -12.19 13.15
CA ILE A 287 -1.94 -10.80 13.02
C ILE A 287 -3.31 -10.64 13.69
N ASP A 288 -3.70 -9.39 13.97
CA ASP A 288 -4.94 -9.00 14.65
C ASP A 288 -6.00 -8.38 13.70
#